data_2897b80aef61488f55e9435258cae51b
#
_entry.id   2897b80aef61488f55e9435258cae51b
#
_cell.length_a   1.000
_cell.length_b   1.000
_cell.length_c   1.000
_cell.angle_alpha   90.00
_cell.angle_beta   90.00
_cell.angle_gamma   90.00
#
_symmetry.space_group_name_H-M   'P 1'
#
loop_
_entity.id
_entity.type
_entity.pdbx_description
1 polymer ?
#
loop_
_entity_poly.entity_id
_entity_poly.type
_entity_poly.pdbx_seq_one_letter_code
_entity_poly.pdbx_strand_id
1 'polypeptide(L)'
;MFSRLCCTILFLVTLSATRADDYPSRVIRIVVGPGPDIVTRVFADVLSRTLGQPVVVEQRPGAGGVIAAQTVSAAPADGYLLLQATASYTINTALQSQSLDIGRDFAPVALVSTIPFVLVVHPALPAETLGELIAYAKANPGKLNYASSGIGTPPHVAGELFKFMAGVDIVHVPYREANSGLVSVIGGATQMMFSIVSIAKSQIDGGNARGIGVTSLTPSALVPDLPAIAQSGLPGFEIIGWNGFVAPKATPPRIIAKLNAAILDALATAEVREKLKAAGYDTAATNSPQEFADFIAADTKKWLNLATRININAN
;
A
#
# COMPACT_ATOMS: atom_id res chain seq x y z
N MET A 1 -78.21 -0.45 -33.85
CA MET A 1 -77.02 -0.95 -34.56
C MET A 1 -75.86 -0.10 -34.10
N PHE A 2 -75.15 -0.51 -33.03
CA PHE A 2 -74.03 0.26 -32.45
C PHE A 2 -72.71 -0.46 -32.80
N SER A 3 -71.89 0.19 -33.62
CA SER A 3 -70.55 -0.27 -33.97
C SER A 3 -69.59 0.13 -32.86
N ARG A 4 -68.95 -0.88 -32.18
CA ARG A 4 -67.92 -0.67 -31.19
C ARG A 4 -66.55 -0.58 -31.88
N LEU A 5 -65.98 0.63 -31.86
CA LEU A 5 -64.62 0.90 -32.32
C LEU A 5 -63.66 0.59 -31.19
N CYS A 6 -62.89 -0.50 -31.34
CA CYS A 6 -61.89 -0.92 -30.37
C CYS A 6 -60.58 -0.24 -30.71
N CYS A 7 -60.19 0.82 -29.97
CA CYS A 7 -58.88 1.47 -30.08
C CYS A 7 -57.86 0.64 -29.27
N THR A 8 -57.02 -0.11 -29.95
CA THR A 8 -55.85 -0.79 -29.36
C THR A 8 -54.72 0.22 -29.27
N ILE A 9 -54.47 0.72 -28.07
CA ILE A 9 -53.28 1.59 -27.77
C ILE A 9 -52.06 0.66 -27.64
N LEU A 10 -51.20 0.70 -28.65
CA LEU A 10 -49.90 0.01 -28.65
C LEU A 10 -48.91 0.83 -27.79
N PHE A 11 -48.64 0.38 -26.57
CA PHE A 11 -47.64 0.99 -25.71
C PHE A 11 -46.25 0.59 -26.21
N LEU A 12 -45.59 1.46 -26.94
CA LEU A 12 -44.18 1.30 -27.29
C LEU A 12 -43.33 1.56 -26.02
N VAL A 13 -42.95 0.43 -25.37
CA VAL A 13 -41.88 0.48 -24.37
C VAL A 13 -40.56 0.68 -25.09
N THR A 14 -40.12 1.94 -25.19
CA THR A 14 -38.74 2.24 -25.58
C THR A 14 -37.81 1.74 -24.48
N LEU A 15 -37.23 0.54 -24.66
CA LEU A 15 -36.05 0.14 -23.92
C LEU A 15 -34.96 1.19 -24.22
N SER A 16 -34.76 2.09 -23.28
CA SER A 16 -33.53 2.91 -23.27
C SER A 16 -32.38 1.93 -23.08
N ALA A 17 -31.76 1.51 -24.18
CA ALA A 17 -30.45 0.87 -24.16
C ALA A 17 -29.50 1.88 -23.49
N THR A 18 -29.26 1.74 -22.20
CA THR A 18 -28.20 2.48 -21.52
C THR A 18 -26.92 2.17 -22.28
N ARG A 19 -26.40 3.21 -22.94
CA ARG A 19 -25.10 3.17 -23.62
C ARG A 19 -24.03 2.75 -22.63
N ALA A 20 -23.75 1.47 -22.65
CA ALA A 20 -22.74 0.84 -21.80
C ALA A 20 -21.30 1.18 -22.23
N ASP A 21 -21.13 1.94 -23.32
CA ASP A 21 -19.84 2.25 -23.93
C ASP A 21 -19.20 3.57 -23.46
N ASP A 22 -19.88 4.39 -22.68
CA ASP A 22 -19.39 5.74 -22.31
C ASP A 22 -18.64 5.81 -20.95
N TYR A 23 -18.16 4.69 -20.40
CA TYR A 23 -17.31 4.75 -19.21
C TYR A 23 -15.85 5.10 -19.61
N PRO A 24 -15.18 6.06 -18.92
CA PRO A 24 -15.76 7.00 -17.97
C PRO A 24 -16.38 8.22 -18.67
N SER A 25 -17.50 8.73 -18.15
CA SER A 25 -18.19 9.94 -18.64
C SER A 25 -18.12 11.10 -17.65
N ARG A 26 -17.49 10.90 -16.50
CA ARG A 26 -17.31 11.89 -15.43
C ARG A 26 -16.03 11.65 -14.65
N VAL A 27 -15.72 12.52 -13.70
CA VAL A 27 -14.55 12.45 -12.82
C VAL A 27 -14.45 11.10 -12.13
N ILE A 28 -13.27 10.46 -12.19
CA ILE A 28 -12.90 9.31 -11.36
C ILE A 28 -12.18 9.83 -10.13
N ARG A 29 -12.46 9.28 -8.96
CA ARG A 29 -11.77 9.59 -7.71
C ARG A 29 -11.00 8.39 -7.23
N ILE A 30 -9.78 8.61 -6.76
CA ILE A 30 -8.96 7.57 -6.12
C ILE A 30 -8.75 7.98 -4.66
N VAL A 31 -9.30 7.21 -3.74
CA VAL A 31 -9.15 7.43 -2.30
C VAL A 31 -7.83 6.82 -1.85
N VAL A 32 -7.08 7.59 -1.07
CA VAL A 32 -5.79 7.18 -0.49
C VAL A 32 -5.93 7.15 1.02
N GLY A 33 -5.47 6.06 1.65
CA GLY A 33 -5.36 5.89 3.09
C GLY A 33 -4.11 6.58 3.68
N PRO A 34 -3.56 6.06 4.79
CA PRO A 34 -2.34 6.58 5.38
C PRO A 34 -1.14 6.26 4.49
N GLY A 35 -0.29 7.25 4.29
CA GLY A 35 0.95 7.13 3.52
C GLY A 35 1.07 8.15 2.40
N PRO A 36 2.21 8.14 1.69
CA PRO A 36 2.43 9.03 0.56
C PRO A 36 1.46 8.71 -0.60
N ASP A 37 0.87 9.74 -1.17
CA ASP A 37 -0.03 9.63 -2.31
C ASP A 37 0.68 9.80 -3.68
N ILE A 38 2.00 9.85 -3.65
CA ILE A 38 2.82 10.08 -4.86
C ILE A 38 2.53 9.07 -5.97
N VAL A 39 2.41 7.78 -5.61
CA VAL A 39 2.07 6.71 -6.58
C VAL A 39 0.74 7.03 -7.24
N THR A 40 -0.30 7.33 -6.45
CA THR A 40 -1.64 7.63 -6.97
C THR A 40 -1.64 8.88 -7.84
N ARG A 41 -0.89 9.94 -7.47
CA ARG A 41 -0.79 11.16 -8.28
C ARG A 41 -0.13 10.92 -9.63
N VAL A 42 0.94 10.13 -9.66
CA VAL A 42 1.61 9.74 -10.92
C VAL A 42 0.61 9.06 -11.87
N PHE A 43 -0.20 8.13 -11.34
CA PHE A 43 -1.22 7.47 -12.15
C PHE A 43 -2.40 8.38 -12.50
N ALA A 44 -2.87 9.22 -11.57
CA ALA A 44 -3.99 10.13 -11.82
C ALA A 44 -3.74 11.07 -13.01
N ASP A 45 -2.52 11.60 -13.11
CA ASP A 45 -2.12 12.47 -14.23
C ASP A 45 -2.16 11.74 -15.58
N VAL A 46 -1.62 10.51 -15.64
CA VAL A 46 -1.60 9.73 -16.89
C VAL A 46 -2.99 9.21 -17.23
N LEU A 47 -3.70 8.66 -16.25
CA LEU A 47 -5.07 8.13 -16.47
C LEU A 47 -6.04 9.23 -16.90
N SER A 48 -5.88 10.46 -16.41
CA SER A 48 -6.72 11.58 -16.87
C SER A 48 -6.58 11.82 -18.37
N ARG A 49 -5.36 11.72 -18.90
CA ARG A 49 -5.10 11.85 -20.34
C ARG A 49 -5.61 10.65 -21.14
N THR A 50 -5.35 9.45 -20.63
CA THR A 50 -5.71 8.20 -21.32
C THR A 50 -7.21 7.95 -21.34
N LEU A 51 -7.91 8.24 -20.25
CA LEU A 51 -9.35 7.99 -20.12
C LEU A 51 -10.21 9.17 -20.59
N GLY A 52 -9.61 10.34 -20.86
CA GLY A 52 -10.33 11.54 -21.33
C GLY A 52 -11.24 12.16 -20.26
N GLN A 53 -11.09 11.78 -19.01
CA GLN A 53 -11.84 12.32 -17.87
C GLN A 53 -10.88 12.62 -16.70
N PRO A 54 -11.12 13.67 -15.91
CA PRO A 54 -10.28 13.97 -14.77
C PRO A 54 -10.23 12.80 -13.80
N VAL A 55 -9.01 12.47 -13.32
CA VAL A 55 -8.78 11.53 -12.21
C VAL A 55 -8.20 12.32 -11.05
N VAL A 56 -8.90 12.34 -9.91
CA VAL A 56 -8.51 13.14 -8.75
C VAL A 56 -8.19 12.26 -7.56
N VAL A 57 -7.22 12.72 -6.75
CA VAL A 57 -6.78 12.01 -5.55
C VAL A 57 -7.46 12.62 -4.33
N GLU A 58 -8.08 11.77 -3.50
CA GLU A 58 -8.76 12.15 -2.27
C GLU A 58 -8.11 11.46 -1.08
N GLN A 59 -7.46 12.22 -0.19
CA GLN A 59 -6.84 11.65 1.00
C GLN A 59 -7.87 11.44 2.12
N ARG A 60 -7.88 10.24 2.70
CA ARG A 60 -8.66 9.86 3.89
C ARG A 60 -7.79 9.07 4.87
N PRO A 61 -6.85 9.74 5.57
CA PRO A 61 -5.97 9.08 6.52
C PRO A 61 -6.72 8.62 7.77
N GLY A 62 -6.17 7.63 8.46
CA GLY A 62 -6.61 7.16 9.76
C GLY A 62 -6.88 5.66 9.83
N ALA A 63 -6.81 5.12 11.05
CA ALA A 63 -7.05 3.72 11.40
C ALA A 63 -6.35 2.72 10.45
N GLY A 64 -5.06 2.95 10.11
CA GLY A 64 -4.31 2.06 9.21
C GLY A 64 -4.90 1.94 7.79
N GLY A 65 -5.80 2.86 7.36
CA GLY A 65 -6.47 2.84 6.06
C GLY A 65 -7.93 2.37 6.11
N VAL A 66 -8.41 1.89 7.25
CA VAL A 66 -9.79 1.38 7.38
C VAL A 66 -10.82 2.43 6.97
N ILE A 67 -10.63 3.72 7.31
CA ILE A 67 -11.55 4.81 6.95
C ILE A 67 -11.65 4.96 5.42
N ALA A 68 -10.51 4.95 4.73
CA ALA A 68 -10.47 5.02 3.26
C ALA A 68 -11.18 3.82 2.62
N ALA A 69 -10.88 2.63 3.10
CA ALA A 69 -11.47 1.40 2.58
C ALA A 69 -12.99 1.32 2.82
N GLN A 70 -13.47 1.68 4.01
CA GLN A 70 -14.92 1.75 4.29
C GLN A 70 -15.63 2.75 3.38
N THR A 71 -15.01 3.90 3.10
CA THR A 71 -15.55 4.89 2.16
C THR A 71 -15.76 4.29 0.77
N VAL A 72 -14.78 3.52 0.28
CA VAL A 72 -14.85 2.95 -1.07
C VAL A 72 -15.74 1.72 -1.12
N SER A 73 -15.70 0.84 -0.12
CA SER A 73 -16.54 -0.38 -0.09
C SER A 73 -18.05 -0.06 -0.05
N ALA A 74 -18.43 1.07 0.56
CA ALA A 74 -19.82 1.53 0.63
C ALA A 74 -20.27 2.35 -0.60
N ALA A 75 -19.36 2.63 -1.54
CA ALA A 75 -19.68 3.43 -2.72
C ALA A 75 -20.39 2.62 -3.81
N PRO A 76 -21.08 3.29 -4.76
CA PRO A 76 -21.61 2.62 -5.95
C PRO A 76 -20.52 1.86 -6.70
N ALA A 77 -20.82 0.63 -7.13
CA ALA A 77 -19.90 -0.23 -7.86
C ALA A 77 -19.89 0.10 -9.36
N ASP A 78 -19.63 1.35 -9.71
CA ASP A 78 -19.71 1.90 -11.06
C ASP A 78 -18.33 2.33 -11.63
N GLY A 79 -17.25 2.07 -10.88
CA GLY A 79 -15.87 2.34 -11.28
C GLY A 79 -15.41 3.79 -11.10
N TYR A 80 -16.22 4.69 -10.57
CA TYR A 80 -15.86 6.10 -10.39
C TYR A 80 -15.23 6.41 -9.04
N LEU A 81 -15.21 5.45 -8.11
CA LEU A 81 -14.46 5.55 -6.87
C LEU A 81 -13.56 4.33 -6.72
N LEU A 82 -12.27 4.56 -6.68
CA LEU A 82 -11.24 3.53 -6.50
C LEU A 82 -10.54 3.73 -5.16
N LEU A 83 -9.92 2.68 -4.64
CA LEU A 83 -9.04 2.72 -3.49
C LEU A 83 -7.61 2.45 -3.94
N GLN A 84 -6.65 3.26 -3.50
CA GLN A 84 -5.26 2.84 -3.47
C GLN A 84 -5.11 1.80 -2.36
N ALA A 85 -4.98 0.55 -2.74
CA ALA A 85 -4.67 -0.55 -1.82
C ALA A 85 -3.17 -0.65 -1.58
N THR A 86 -2.80 -1.03 -0.36
CA THR A 86 -1.41 -1.21 0.08
C THR A 86 -1.30 -2.43 0.97
N ALA A 87 -0.08 -2.85 1.29
CA ALA A 87 0.17 -3.96 2.22
C ALA A 87 -0.49 -3.77 3.61
N SER A 88 -0.81 -2.52 4.00
CA SER A 88 -1.55 -2.28 5.25
C SER A 88 -2.92 -2.96 5.26
N TYR A 89 -3.58 -3.10 4.11
CA TYR A 89 -4.90 -3.73 4.06
C TYR A 89 -4.83 -5.25 4.25
N THR A 90 -3.84 -5.92 3.65
CA THR A 90 -3.62 -7.36 3.86
C THR A 90 -3.14 -7.66 5.28
N ILE A 91 -2.30 -6.80 5.84
CA ILE A 91 -1.88 -6.87 7.24
C ILE A 91 -3.08 -6.69 8.17
N ASN A 92 -3.92 -5.67 7.95
CA ASN A 92 -5.11 -5.43 8.78
C ASN A 92 -6.12 -6.58 8.66
N THR A 93 -6.32 -7.14 7.46
CA THR A 93 -7.14 -8.35 7.27
C THR A 93 -6.61 -9.51 8.11
N ALA A 94 -5.29 -9.67 8.19
CA ALA A 94 -4.65 -10.74 8.96
C ALA A 94 -4.70 -10.51 10.48
N LEU A 95 -4.59 -9.26 10.94
CA LEU A 95 -4.53 -8.94 12.37
C LEU A 95 -5.89 -8.64 13.00
N GLN A 96 -6.85 -8.13 12.23
CA GLN A 96 -8.15 -7.65 12.71
C GLN A 96 -9.28 -8.36 11.98
N SER A 97 -9.46 -9.62 12.19
CA SER A 97 -10.26 -10.60 11.42
C SER A 97 -11.73 -10.27 11.14
N GLN A 98 -12.27 -9.06 11.39
CA GLN A 98 -13.73 -8.90 11.42
C GLN A 98 -14.34 -7.73 10.66
N SER A 99 -13.65 -6.64 10.31
CA SER A 99 -14.37 -5.48 9.76
C SER A 99 -14.21 -5.25 8.27
N LEU A 100 -13.06 -5.55 7.68
CA LEU A 100 -12.78 -5.33 6.27
C LEU A 100 -11.74 -6.32 5.76
N ASP A 101 -12.06 -7.00 4.67
CA ASP A 101 -11.18 -7.93 3.98
C ASP A 101 -10.95 -7.44 2.55
N ILE A 102 -9.69 -7.07 2.25
CA ILE A 102 -9.35 -6.49 0.94
C ILE A 102 -9.63 -7.46 -0.22
N GLY A 103 -9.49 -8.75 -0.03
CA GLY A 103 -9.78 -9.78 -1.05
C GLY A 103 -11.27 -10.07 -1.21
N ARG A 104 -12.04 -10.01 -0.11
CA ARG A 104 -13.48 -10.27 -0.09
C ARG A 104 -14.29 -9.07 -0.57
N ASP A 105 -13.98 -7.87 -0.08
CA ASP A 105 -14.84 -6.70 -0.17
C ASP A 105 -14.54 -5.81 -1.39
N PHE A 106 -13.47 -6.11 -2.13
CA PHE A 106 -13.06 -5.32 -3.30
C PHE A 106 -12.84 -6.19 -4.53
N ALA A 107 -12.91 -5.54 -5.69
CA ALA A 107 -12.50 -6.08 -6.99
C ALA A 107 -11.10 -5.53 -7.31
N PRO A 108 -10.05 -6.37 -7.39
CA PRO A 108 -8.71 -5.95 -7.78
C PRO A 108 -8.71 -5.40 -9.20
N VAL A 109 -7.95 -4.32 -9.42
CA VAL A 109 -7.76 -3.73 -10.75
C VAL A 109 -6.35 -3.99 -11.24
N ALA A 110 -5.32 -3.51 -10.54
CA ALA A 110 -3.91 -3.75 -10.91
C ALA A 110 -2.98 -3.51 -9.72
N LEU A 111 -1.93 -4.32 -9.59
CA LEU A 111 -0.73 -4.01 -8.82
C LEU A 111 0.11 -3.03 -9.62
N VAL A 112 0.63 -1.96 -8.99
CA VAL A 112 1.33 -0.91 -9.73
C VAL A 112 2.77 -0.69 -9.27
N SER A 113 3.09 -0.94 -8.01
CA SER A 113 4.45 -0.80 -7.50
C SER A 113 4.72 -1.64 -6.28
N THR A 114 6.01 -1.91 -6.05
CA THR A 114 6.53 -2.48 -4.81
C THR A 114 7.59 -1.56 -4.21
N ILE A 115 7.86 -1.70 -2.92
CA ILE A 115 8.88 -0.90 -2.24
C ILE A 115 9.46 -1.69 -1.06
N PRO A 116 10.77 -1.84 -0.97
CA PRO A 116 11.43 -2.26 0.25
C PRO A 116 11.42 -1.11 1.27
N PHE A 117 11.57 -1.46 2.53
CA PHE A 117 11.83 -0.49 3.59
C PHE A 117 13.33 -0.47 3.91
N VAL A 118 13.78 0.60 4.52
CA VAL A 118 15.12 0.72 5.07
C VAL A 118 15.04 0.84 6.58
N LEU A 119 15.82 0.03 7.29
CA LEU A 119 16.02 0.20 8.71
C LEU A 119 16.94 1.39 8.93
N VAL A 120 16.41 2.44 9.53
CA VAL A 120 17.16 3.62 9.93
C VAL A 120 17.25 3.72 11.44
N VAL A 121 18.37 4.26 11.92
CA VAL A 121 18.58 4.53 13.34
C VAL A 121 19.05 5.97 13.55
N HIS A 122 18.87 6.49 14.78
CA HIS A 122 19.42 7.77 15.19
C HIS A 122 20.96 7.74 15.10
N PRO A 123 21.65 8.76 14.55
CA PRO A 123 23.10 8.73 14.33
C PRO A 123 23.95 8.54 15.60
N ALA A 124 23.46 9.01 16.76
CA ALA A 124 24.15 8.83 18.04
C ALA A 124 24.01 7.43 18.64
N LEU A 125 23.18 6.54 18.05
CA LEU A 125 23.12 5.16 18.51
C LEU A 125 24.45 4.46 18.20
N PRO A 126 25.09 3.78 19.17
CA PRO A 126 26.39 3.12 18.99
C PRO A 126 26.23 1.80 18.23
N ALA A 127 25.71 1.88 17.01
CA ALA A 127 25.49 0.75 16.11
C ALA A 127 25.56 1.23 14.66
N GLU A 128 26.51 0.70 13.89
CA GLU A 128 26.71 1.01 12.48
C GLU A 128 26.28 -0.14 11.58
N THR A 129 26.20 -1.32 12.14
CA THR A 129 25.81 -2.56 11.46
C THR A 129 24.61 -3.21 12.12
N LEU A 130 23.94 -4.13 11.40
CA LEU A 130 22.83 -4.91 11.95
C LEU A 130 23.27 -5.73 13.17
N GLY A 131 24.46 -6.34 13.12
CA GLY A 131 25.00 -7.12 14.22
C GLY A 131 25.22 -6.30 15.49
N GLU A 132 25.77 -5.09 15.35
CA GLU A 132 25.98 -4.15 16.47
C GLU A 132 24.65 -3.64 17.03
N LEU A 133 23.66 -3.36 16.17
CA LEU A 133 22.31 -2.97 16.60
C LEU A 133 21.65 -4.08 17.43
N ILE A 134 21.73 -5.33 16.96
CA ILE A 134 21.19 -6.48 17.69
C ILE A 134 21.92 -6.67 19.03
N ALA A 135 23.26 -6.58 19.04
CA ALA A 135 24.05 -6.70 20.27
C ALA A 135 23.69 -5.60 21.28
N TYR A 136 23.57 -4.35 20.80
CA TYR A 136 23.19 -3.22 21.64
C TYR A 136 21.77 -3.39 22.20
N ALA A 137 20.80 -3.80 21.37
CA ALA A 137 19.43 -4.03 21.81
C ALA A 137 19.35 -5.15 22.88
N LYS A 138 20.12 -6.24 22.72
CA LYS A 138 20.20 -7.33 23.70
C LYS A 138 20.81 -6.89 25.04
N ALA A 139 21.80 -5.99 24.98
CA ALA A 139 22.42 -5.44 26.19
C ALA A 139 21.54 -4.39 26.89
N ASN A 140 20.54 -3.85 26.23
CA ASN A 140 19.67 -2.79 26.71
C ASN A 140 18.17 -3.12 26.51
N PRO A 141 17.64 -4.20 27.10
CA PRO A 141 16.25 -4.62 26.91
C PRO A 141 15.28 -3.51 27.35
N GLY A 142 14.26 -3.26 26.54
CA GLY A 142 13.23 -2.24 26.78
C GLY A 142 13.69 -0.78 26.68
N LYS A 143 14.94 -0.52 26.29
CA LYS A 143 15.50 0.86 26.20
C LYS A 143 15.40 1.47 24.81
N LEU A 144 15.33 0.66 23.76
CA LEU A 144 15.15 1.13 22.41
C LEU A 144 13.67 1.22 22.07
N ASN A 145 13.30 2.36 21.45
CA ASN A 145 11.97 2.55 20.89
C ASN A 145 12.05 2.53 19.36
N TYR A 146 11.11 1.84 18.72
CA TYR A 146 10.99 1.93 17.27
C TYR A 146 9.72 2.64 16.85
N ALA A 147 9.84 3.55 15.88
CA ALA A 147 8.71 4.26 15.30
C ALA A 147 8.06 3.47 14.17
N SER A 148 6.75 3.66 13.97
CA SER A 148 6.03 3.20 12.80
C SER A 148 5.01 4.25 12.32
N SER A 149 4.43 4.04 11.14
CA SER A 149 3.30 4.85 10.64
C SER A 149 1.94 4.37 11.15
N GLY A 150 1.93 3.66 12.29
CA GLY A 150 0.73 3.16 12.96
C GLY A 150 0.67 1.62 13.04
N ILE A 151 -0.21 1.15 13.91
CA ILE A 151 -0.48 -0.28 14.08
C ILE A 151 -1.05 -0.85 12.79
N GLY A 152 -0.66 -2.07 12.40
CA GLY A 152 -1.10 -2.72 11.17
C GLY A 152 -0.46 -2.18 9.89
N THR A 153 0.61 -1.37 10.00
CA THR A 153 1.40 -0.93 8.84
C THR A 153 2.65 -1.79 8.65
N PRO A 154 3.22 -1.87 7.43
CA PRO A 154 4.46 -2.62 7.21
C PRO A 154 5.61 -2.23 8.13
N PRO A 155 5.88 -0.96 8.47
CA PRO A 155 6.88 -0.59 9.47
C PRO A 155 6.65 -1.17 10.87
N HIS A 156 5.38 -1.26 11.31
CA HIS A 156 5.04 -1.91 12.58
C HIS A 156 5.39 -3.40 12.55
N VAL A 157 4.92 -4.11 11.53
CA VAL A 157 5.16 -5.55 11.38
C VAL A 157 6.65 -5.85 11.19
N ALA A 158 7.38 -4.97 10.49
CA ALA A 158 8.83 -5.08 10.36
C ALA A 158 9.54 -5.01 11.72
N GLY A 159 9.10 -4.09 12.59
CA GLY A 159 9.61 -4.00 13.97
C GLY A 159 9.33 -5.26 14.79
N GLU A 160 8.11 -5.77 14.74
CA GLU A 160 7.73 -6.99 15.47
C GLU A 160 8.44 -8.23 14.91
N LEU A 161 8.60 -8.34 13.58
CA LEU A 161 9.41 -9.41 12.99
C LEU A 161 10.89 -9.30 13.41
N PHE A 162 11.43 -8.09 13.46
CA PHE A 162 12.79 -7.84 13.94
C PHE A 162 12.95 -8.29 15.40
N LYS A 163 12.04 -7.91 16.30
CA LYS A 163 12.03 -8.36 17.70
C LYS A 163 12.07 -9.88 17.78
N PHE A 164 11.20 -10.54 17.06
CA PHE A 164 11.09 -11.98 17.05
C PHE A 164 12.36 -12.66 16.53
N MET A 165 12.85 -12.25 15.36
CA MET A 165 13.98 -12.93 14.71
C MET A 165 15.32 -12.63 15.39
N ALA A 166 15.51 -11.41 15.88
CA ALA A 166 16.73 -11.00 16.58
C ALA A 166 16.73 -11.40 18.08
N GLY A 167 15.57 -11.75 18.64
CA GLY A 167 15.42 -12.05 20.06
C GLY A 167 15.74 -10.83 20.93
N VAL A 168 15.20 -9.66 20.59
CA VAL A 168 15.43 -8.38 21.27
C VAL A 168 14.13 -7.82 21.83
N ASP A 169 14.24 -7.08 22.94
CA ASP A 169 13.13 -6.33 23.53
C ASP A 169 13.28 -4.85 23.22
N ILE A 170 12.42 -4.37 22.27
CA ILE A 170 12.30 -2.98 21.86
C ILE A 170 10.83 -2.55 21.87
N VAL A 171 10.56 -1.28 22.18
CA VAL A 171 9.20 -0.77 22.41
C VAL A 171 8.65 -0.09 21.15
N HIS A 172 7.41 -0.44 20.79
CA HIS A 172 6.72 0.20 19.65
C HIS A 172 6.14 1.57 20.02
N VAL A 173 6.38 2.57 19.16
CA VAL A 173 5.80 3.91 19.27
C VAL A 173 5.09 4.24 17.94
N PRO A 174 3.75 4.14 17.89
CA PRO A 174 3.00 4.43 16.67
C PRO A 174 2.84 5.94 16.43
N TYR A 175 3.05 6.36 15.18
CA TYR A 175 2.78 7.70 14.69
C TYR A 175 1.64 7.65 13.67
N ARG A 176 1.01 8.80 13.38
CA ARG A 176 -0.08 8.88 12.41
C ARG A 176 0.40 8.77 10.97
N GLU A 177 1.65 9.19 10.73
CA GLU A 177 2.26 9.27 9.40
C GLU A 177 3.73 8.84 9.43
N ALA A 178 4.24 8.33 8.30
CA ALA A 178 5.61 7.88 8.18
C ALA A 178 6.64 9.01 8.42
N ASN A 179 6.37 10.22 7.93
CA ASN A 179 7.24 11.37 8.12
C ASN A 179 7.40 11.73 9.60
N SER A 180 6.31 11.72 10.38
CA SER A 180 6.35 12.01 11.82
C SER A 180 7.19 10.98 12.57
N GLY A 181 7.12 9.69 12.19
CA GLY A 181 7.96 8.64 12.74
C GLY A 181 9.44 8.86 12.44
N LEU A 182 9.79 9.24 11.20
CA LEU A 182 11.18 9.52 10.82
C LEU A 182 11.73 10.76 11.53
N VAL A 183 10.95 11.82 11.65
CA VAL A 183 11.32 13.03 12.42
C VAL A 183 11.60 12.68 13.89
N SER A 184 10.82 11.76 14.46
CA SER A 184 11.05 11.25 15.82
C SER A 184 12.41 10.54 15.96
N VAL A 185 12.82 9.77 14.94
CA VAL A 185 14.15 9.12 14.93
C VAL A 185 15.25 10.16 14.81
N ILE A 186 15.13 11.13 13.90
CA ILE A 186 16.11 12.22 13.72
C ILE A 186 16.28 13.03 15.00
N GLY A 187 15.18 13.31 15.69
CA GLY A 187 15.19 14.04 16.96
C GLY A 187 15.55 13.20 18.19
N GLY A 188 15.80 11.90 18.06
CA GLY A 188 16.19 10.98 19.13
C GLY A 188 15.08 10.56 20.08
N ALA A 189 13.83 10.98 19.85
CA ALA A 189 12.68 10.54 20.68
C ALA A 189 12.38 9.04 20.53
N THR A 190 12.60 8.49 19.32
CA THR A 190 12.71 7.05 19.07
C THR A 190 14.09 6.76 18.48
N GLN A 191 14.58 5.53 18.60
CA GLN A 191 15.94 5.20 18.21
C GLN A 191 16.03 4.58 16.81
N MET A 192 14.94 4.01 16.32
CA MET A 192 14.92 3.31 15.04
C MET A 192 13.56 3.30 14.38
N MET A 193 13.54 3.06 13.06
CA MET A 193 12.33 2.91 12.27
C MET A 193 12.62 2.10 11.00
N PHE A 194 11.66 1.28 10.57
CA PHE A 194 11.64 0.77 9.20
C PHE A 194 10.91 1.79 8.32
N SER A 195 11.68 2.58 7.57
CA SER A 195 11.16 3.73 6.82
C SER A 195 11.05 3.42 5.33
N ILE A 196 10.14 4.11 4.65
CA ILE A 196 10.08 4.10 3.18
C ILE A 196 11.37 4.73 2.64
N VAL A 197 11.99 4.09 1.65
CA VAL A 197 13.27 4.54 1.08
C VAL A 197 13.19 5.99 0.61
N SER A 198 12.11 6.39 -0.07
CA SER A 198 11.95 7.74 -0.63
C SER A 198 12.00 8.86 0.41
N ILE A 199 11.54 8.62 1.64
CA ILE A 199 11.60 9.64 2.69
C ILE A 199 12.85 9.53 3.55
N ALA A 200 13.45 8.33 3.64
CA ALA A 200 14.65 8.10 4.45
C ALA A 200 15.94 8.48 3.73
N LYS A 201 16.01 8.27 2.40
CA LYS A 201 17.25 8.45 1.63
C LYS A 201 17.87 9.84 1.81
N SER A 202 17.09 10.90 1.69
CA SER A 202 17.59 12.26 1.87
C SER A 202 18.14 12.52 3.28
N GLN A 203 17.58 11.87 4.29
CA GLN A 203 18.03 11.99 5.68
C GLN A 203 19.29 11.15 5.93
N ILE A 204 19.41 10.01 5.26
CA ILE A 204 20.63 9.18 5.30
C ILE A 204 21.77 9.92 4.59
N ASP A 205 21.54 10.41 3.38
CA ASP A 205 22.53 11.16 2.60
C ASP A 205 22.99 12.44 3.33
N GLY A 206 22.08 13.08 4.08
CA GLY A 206 22.35 14.27 4.90
C GLY A 206 22.95 13.97 6.27
N GLY A 207 23.15 12.70 6.65
CA GLY A 207 23.70 12.30 7.95
C GLY A 207 22.76 12.50 9.14
N ASN A 208 21.47 12.85 8.90
CA ASN A 208 20.47 13.05 9.94
C ASN A 208 19.90 11.72 10.48
N ALA A 209 20.03 10.64 9.72
CA ALA A 209 19.73 9.28 10.13
C ALA A 209 20.79 8.33 9.56
N ARG A 210 21.02 7.21 10.22
CA ARG A 210 21.93 6.16 9.72
C ARG A 210 21.10 5.01 9.15
N GLY A 211 21.37 4.63 7.88
CA GLY A 211 20.81 3.42 7.28
C GLY A 211 21.56 2.17 7.72
N ILE A 212 20.87 1.14 8.15
CA ILE A 212 21.46 -0.14 8.61
C ILE A 212 21.32 -1.23 7.55
N GLY A 213 20.20 -1.28 6.83
CA GLY A 213 19.96 -2.28 5.81
C GLY A 213 18.54 -2.20 5.26
N VAL A 214 18.31 -2.92 4.16
CA VAL A 214 17.00 -2.98 3.48
C VAL A 214 16.25 -4.24 3.82
N THR A 215 14.91 -4.17 3.77
CA THR A 215 14.03 -5.28 4.13
C THR A 215 13.74 -6.26 3.00
N SER A 216 14.27 -6.02 1.80
CA SER A 216 14.25 -6.98 0.71
C SER A 216 15.26 -8.12 0.94
N LEU A 217 15.03 -9.29 0.33
CA LEU A 217 15.94 -10.44 0.42
C LEU A 217 17.33 -10.17 -0.19
N THR A 218 17.40 -9.22 -1.13
CA THR A 218 18.63 -8.78 -1.80
C THR A 218 18.78 -7.26 -1.67
N PRO A 219 19.99 -6.70 -1.85
CA PRO A 219 20.20 -5.26 -1.88
C PRO A 219 19.29 -4.57 -2.90
N SER A 220 18.86 -3.35 -2.58
CA SER A 220 17.98 -2.55 -3.44
C SER A 220 18.77 -1.53 -4.27
N ALA A 221 18.46 -1.42 -5.56
CA ALA A 221 19.04 -0.39 -6.42
C ALA A 221 18.67 1.04 -6.00
N LEU A 222 17.68 1.20 -5.14
CA LEU A 222 17.27 2.49 -4.59
C LEU A 222 18.27 3.03 -3.54
N VAL A 223 18.92 2.13 -2.82
CA VAL A 223 19.94 2.41 -1.79
C VAL A 223 21.06 1.37 -1.88
N PRO A 224 21.87 1.41 -2.94
CA PRO A 224 22.83 0.36 -3.29
C PRO A 224 23.92 0.13 -2.23
N ASP A 225 24.19 1.14 -1.42
CA ASP A 225 25.20 1.08 -0.36
C ASP A 225 24.72 0.35 0.90
N LEU A 226 23.42 0.03 1.00
CA LEU A 226 22.86 -0.67 2.14
C LEU A 226 22.70 -2.17 1.88
N PRO A 227 23.18 -3.04 2.78
CA PRO A 227 23.01 -4.48 2.63
C PRO A 227 21.57 -4.90 2.88
N ALA A 228 21.19 -6.08 2.41
CA ALA A 228 19.94 -6.71 2.82
C ALA A 228 20.05 -7.24 4.25
N ILE A 229 19.04 -6.96 5.08
CA ILE A 229 18.94 -7.48 6.47
C ILE A 229 19.01 -9.01 6.48
N ALA A 230 18.36 -9.65 5.48
CA ALA A 230 18.37 -11.10 5.31
C ALA A 230 19.77 -11.68 5.12
N GLN A 231 20.70 -10.92 4.54
CA GLN A 231 22.10 -11.34 4.29
C GLN A 231 23.05 -10.86 5.39
N SER A 232 22.59 -10.03 6.32
CA SER A 232 23.41 -9.40 7.36
C SER A 232 23.21 -9.99 8.76
N GLY A 233 22.56 -11.16 8.87
CA GLY A 233 22.40 -11.86 10.14
C GLY A 233 20.99 -12.29 10.51
N LEU A 234 19.97 -11.92 9.72
CA LEU A 234 18.58 -12.37 9.92
C LEU A 234 18.04 -13.05 8.63
N PRO A 235 18.51 -14.29 8.32
CA PRO A 235 18.12 -14.97 7.11
C PRO A 235 16.60 -15.16 7.01
N GLY A 236 16.03 -14.78 5.86
CA GLY A 236 14.59 -14.83 5.62
C GLY A 236 13.81 -13.62 6.17
N PHE A 237 14.48 -12.60 6.72
CA PHE A 237 13.81 -11.32 7.03
C PHE A 237 13.40 -10.62 5.72
N GLU A 238 12.10 -10.52 5.50
CA GLU A 238 11.56 -9.85 4.32
C GLU A 238 10.25 -9.13 4.62
N ILE A 239 10.26 -7.82 4.38
CA ILE A 239 9.07 -6.96 4.41
C ILE A 239 9.09 -6.09 3.16
N ILE A 240 8.14 -6.31 2.27
CA ILE A 240 7.95 -5.52 1.06
C ILE A 240 6.59 -4.85 1.12
N GLY A 241 6.57 -3.54 0.93
CA GLY A 241 5.35 -2.80 0.68
C GLY A 241 4.94 -2.92 -0.78
N TRP A 242 3.68 -2.69 -1.05
CA TRP A 242 3.13 -2.65 -2.40
C TRP A 242 2.00 -1.64 -2.50
N ASN A 243 1.73 -1.17 -3.73
CA ASN A 243 0.58 -0.34 -4.07
C ASN A 243 -0.15 -0.95 -5.26
N GLY A 244 -1.45 -0.88 -5.22
CA GLY A 244 -2.34 -1.28 -6.30
C GLY A 244 -3.64 -0.51 -6.23
N PHE A 245 -4.49 -0.68 -7.23
CA PHE A 245 -5.81 -0.09 -7.26
C PHE A 245 -6.87 -1.17 -7.19
N VAL A 246 -7.90 -0.92 -6.37
CA VAL A 246 -9.07 -1.79 -6.26
C VAL A 246 -10.34 -0.95 -6.35
N ALA A 247 -11.45 -1.58 -6.74
CA ALA A 247 -12.78 -0.98 -6.86
C ALA A 247 -13.75 -1.67 -5.89
N PRO A 248 -14.97 -1.14 -5.64
CA PRO A 248 -16.02 -1.85 -4.92
C PRO A 248 -16.28 -3.23 -5.53
N LYS A 249 -16.54 -4.24 -4.69
CA LYS A 249 -16.61 -5.67 -5.09
C LYS A 249 -17.51 -5.96 -6.30
N ALA A 250 -18.66 -5.31 -6.37
CA ALA A 250 -19.65 -5.54 -7.42
C ALA A 250 -19.39 -4.73 -8.71
N THR A 251 -18.23 -4.08 -8.85
CA THR A 251 -17.87 -3.31 -10.07
C THR A 251 -17.86 -4.24 -11.28
N PRO A 252 -18.56 -3.87 -12.37
CA PRO A 252 -18.68 -4.73 -13.55
C PRO A 252 -17.34 -5.13 -14.15
N PRO A 253 -17.12 -6.40 -14.54
CA PRO A 253 -15.85 -6.89 -15.08
C PRO A 253 -15.31 -6.07 -16.27
N ARG A 254 -16.18 -5.56 -17.13
CA ARG A 254 -15.81 -4.69 -18.26
C ARG A 254 -15.15 -3.38 -17.81
N ILE A 255 -15.62 -2.80 -16.68
CA ILE A 255 -15.05 -1.58 -16.13
C ILE A 255 -13.68 -1.89 -15.51
N ILE A 256 -13.57 -2.99 -14.76
CA ILE A 256 -12.30 -3.48 -14.23
C ILE A 256 -11.28 -3.70 -15.34
N ALA A 257 -11.68 -4.38 -16.42
CA ALA A 257 -10.78 -4.62 -17.57
C ALA A 257 -10.32 -3.31 -18.24
N LYS A 258 -11.22 -2.33 -18.40
CA LYS A 258 -10.87 -1.03 -18.99
C LYS A 258 -9.90 -0.24 -18.10
N LEU A 259 -10.14 -0.23 -16.79
CA LEU A 259 -9.24 0.41 -15.82
C LEU A 259 -7.88 -0.30 -15.78
N ASN A 260 -7.86 -1.64 -15.75
CA ASN A 260 -6.63 -2.42 -15.80
C ASN A 260 -5.81 -2.09 -17.04
N ALA A 261 -6.41 -2.15 -18.24
CA ALA A 261 -5.72 -1.81 -19.48
C ALA A 261 -5.09 -0.41 -19.43
N ALA A 262 -5.84 0.61 -19.02
CA ALA A 262 -5.34 1.98 -18.91
C ALA A 262 -4.18 2.10 -17.88
N ILE A 263 -4.23 1.37 -16.77
CA ILE A 263 -3.16 1.34 -15.78
C ILE A 263 -1.91 0.63 -16.32
N LEU A 264 -2.08 -0.48 -17.02
CA LEU A 264 -0.96 -1.21 -17.64
C LEU A 264 -0.29 -0.40 -18.74
N ASP A 265 -1.07 0.29 -19.57
CA ASP A 265 -0.55 1.22 -20.56
C ASP A 265 0.27 2.34 -19.89
N ALA A 266 -0.22 2.89 -18.77
CA ALA A 266 0.53 3.87 -17.98
C ALA A 266 1.84 3.30 -17.43
N LEU A 267 1.83 2.07 -16.86
CA LEU A 267 3.02 1.36 -16.37
C LEU A 267 4.07 1.12 -17.46
N ALA A 268 3.63 0.92 -18.71
CA ALA A 268 4.53 0.71 -19.84
C ALA A 268 5.29 1.99 -20.25
N THR A 269 4.82 3.19 -19.83
CA THR A 269 5.45 4.46 -20.21
C THR A 269 6.74 4.71 -19.42
N ALA A 270 7.74 5.33 -20.08
CA ALA A 270 8.95 5.79 -19.40
C ALA A 270 8.62 6.85 -18.33
N GLU A 271 7.64 7.73 -18.61
CA GLU A 271 7.20 8.78 -17.68
C GLU A 271 6.83 8.21 -16.31
N VAL A 272 5.96 7.18 -16.28
CA VAL A 272 5.51 6.57 -15.02
C VAL A 272 6.66 5.85 -14.33
N ARG A 273 7.44 5.05 -15.07
CA ARG A 273 8.56 4.30 -14.49
C ARG A 273 9.61 5.21 -13.85
N GLU A 274 10.00 6.29 -14.53
CA GLU A 274 10.99 7.23 -13.99
C GLU A 274 10.44 8.00 -12.78
N LYS A 275 9.16 8.42 -12.81
CA LYS A 275 8.53 9.08 -11.65
C LYS A 275 8.43 8.13 -10.43
N LEU A 276 8.05 6.86 -10.63
CA LEU A 276 8.02 5.87 -9.56
C LEU A 276 9.42 5.61 -9.00
N LYS A 277 10.43 5.42 -9.88
CA LYS A 277 11.81 5.22 -9.46
C LYS A 277 12.36 6.41 -8.69
N ALA A 278 12.13 7.63 -9.18
CA ALA A 278 12.54 8.86 -8.47
C ALA A 278 11.86 9.00 -7.09
N ALA A 279 10.64 8.47 -6.94
CA ALA A 279 9.91 8.40 -5.68
C ALA A 279 10.30 7.19 -4.81
N GLY A 280 11.26 6.37 -5.25
CA GLY A 280 11.76 5.22 -4.49
C GLY A 280 10.88 3.98 -4.57
N TYR A 281 10.15 3.81 -5.67
CA TYR A 281 9.30 2.64 -5.91
C TYR A 281 9.79 1.83 -7.11
N ASP A 282 9.77 0.52 -6.98
CA ASP A 282 9.94 -0.39 -8.10
C ASP A 282 8.61 -0.55 -8.83
N THR A 283 8.65 -0.46 -10.16
CA THR A 283 7.45 -0.67 -10.98
C THR A 283 7.06 -2.14 -10.96
N ALA A 284 5.79 -2.44 -10.69
CA ALA A 284 5.28 -3.81 -10.78
C ALA A 284 5.35 -4.33 -12.23
N ALA A 285 5.51 -5.64 -12.39
CA ALA A 285 5.30 -6.29 -13.68
C ALA A 285 3.84 -6.13 -14.13
N THR A 286 3.60 -6.24 -15.43
CA THR A 286 2.23 -6.28 -15.98
C THR A 286 1.45 -7.42 -15.34
N ASN A 287 0.22 -7.15 -14.93
CA ASN A 287 -0.61 -8.12 -14.25
C ASN A 287 -2.09 -7.94 -14.58
N SER A 288 -2.80 -9.04 -14.66
CA SER A 288 -4.25 -9.06 -14.78
C SER A 288 -4.91 -8.80 -13.42
N PRO A 289 -6.21 -8.44 -13.40
CA PRO A 289 -6.97 -8.36 -12.14
C PRO A 289 -6.95 -9.67 -11.34
N GLN A 290 -6.91 -10.83 -12.01
CA GLN A 290 -6.84 -12.12 -11.33
C GLN A 290 -5.46 -12.35 -10.69
N GLU A 291 -4.37 -12.06 -11.39
CA GLU A 291 -3.02 -12.17 -10.82
C GLU A 291 -2.84 -11.24 -9.62
N PHE A 292 -3.45 -10.05 -9.66
CA PHE A 292 -3.43 -9.16 -8.50
C PHE A 292 -4.32 -9.69 -7.36
N ALA A 293 -5.45 -10.34 -7.66
CA ALA A 293 -6.26 -11.04 -6.64
C ALA A 293 -5.46 -12.16 -5.95
N ASP A 294 -4.75 -12.97 -6.74
CA ASP A 294 -3.92 -14.07 -6.25
C ASP A 294 -2.76 -13.54 -5.39
N PHE A 295 -2.15 -12.42 -5.81
CA PHE A 295 -1.15 -11.72 -5.01
C PHE A 295 -1.69 -11.25 -3.66
N ILE A 296 -2.87 -10.60 -3.63
CA ILE A 296 -3.53 -10.15 -2.38
C ILE A 296 -3.78 -11.35 -1.45
N ALA A 297 -4.28 -12.47 -2.00
CA ALA A 297 -4.55 -13.68 -1.23
C ALA A 297 -3.26 -14.28 -0.64
N ALA A 298 -2.19 -14.35 -1.43
CA ALA A 298 -0.88 -14.85 -0.99
C ALA A 298 -0.27 -13.94 0.07
N ASP A 299 -0.34 -12.62 -0.11
CA ASP A 299 0.18 -11.65 0.85
C ASP A 299 -0.61 -11.69 2.17
N THR A 300 -1.95 -11.76 2.12
CA THR A 300 -2.78 -11.95 3.33
C THR A 300 -2.41 -13.23 4.08
N LYS A 301 -2.21 -14.34 3.36
CA LYS A 301 -1.78 -15.61 3.96
C LYS A 301 -0.39 -15.51 4.60
N LYS A 302 0.56 -14.79 3.96
CA LYS A 302 1.88 -14.50 4.53
C LYS A 302 1.74 -13.80 5.89
N TRP A 303 0.90 -12.77 5.95
CA TRP A 303 0.69 -12.00 7.19
C TRP A 303 -0.04 -12.80 8.28
N LEU A 304 -1.04 -13.63 7.94
CA LEU A 304 -1.70 -14.55 8.87
C LEU A 304 -0.69 -15.53 9.50
N ASN A 305 0.15 -16.15 8.68
CA ASN A 305 1.19 -17.05 9.17
C ASN A 305 2.20 -16.34 10.06
N LEU A 306 2.57 -15.11 9.71
CA LEU A 306 3.51 -14.32 10.49
C LEU A 306 2.89 -13.89 11.83
N ALA A 307 1.67 -13.37 11.82
CA ALA A 307 0.94 -12.94 13.02
C ALA A 307 0.82 -14.08 14.06
N THR A 308 0.53 -15.30 13.59
CA THR A 308 0.46 -16.48 14.46
C THR A 308 1.82 -16.81 15.08
N ARG A 309 2.95 -16.65 14.34
CA ARG A 309 4.29 -17.00 14.80
C ARG A 309 4.87 -15.99 15.80
N ILE A 310 4.59 -14.70 15.61
CA ILE A 310 5.21 -13.62 16.39
C ILE A 310 4.24 -12.97 17.39
N ASN A 311 3.03 -13.53 17.52
CA ASN A 311 1.99 -13.09 18.46
C ASN A 311 1.74 -11.56 18.39
N ILE A 312 1.64 -11.02 17.17
CA ILE A 312 1.27 -9.61 16.98
C ILE A 312 -0.19 -9.45 17.39
N ASN A 313 -0.43 -8.74 18.48
CA ASN A 313 -1.76 -8.31 18.87
C ASN A 313 -2.03 -6.90 18.27
N ALA A 314 -3.22 -6.72 17.72
CA ALA A 314 -3.71 -5.43 17.24
C ALA A 314 -4.19 -4.51 18.39
N ASN A 315 -3.60 -4.62 19.59
CA ASN A 315 -3.97 -3.84 20.77
C ASN A 315 -3.31 -2.47 20.78
#